data_3db39fe18f5386fc6996b57dbe08e911
#
_entry.id   3db39fe18f5386fc6996b57dbe08e911
#
_cell.length_a   1.000
_cell.length_b   1.000
_cell.length_c   1.000
_cell.angle_alpha   90.00
_cell.angle_beta   90.00
_cell.angle_gamma   90.00
#
_symmetry.space_group_name_H-M   'P 1'
#
loop_
_entity.id
_entity.type
_entity.pdbx_description
1 polymer ?
#
loop_
_entity_poly.entity_id
_entity_poly.type
_entity_poly.pdbx_seq_one_letter_code
_entity_poly.pdbx_strand_id
1 'polypeptide(L)'
;MSESQVFVVQPDEGESYWQPVPANGYAEVRISHRKHPGVRSFASGIQVIAPGSYIREHVHPAQEELLFFFEGRGEAVIDGRSYPLRAGTSVYVGAGHRHKFVNTSETAALKMCWTMIPGGDDGLDDFFARIGRPRKPGEPAPEPFPRPADVEQIEARTVFSRLQV
;
A
#
# COMPACT_ATOMS: atom_id res chain seq x y z
N MET A 1 26.96 -8.00 -18.50
CA MET A 1 26.74 -7.42 -17.16
C MET A 1 25.76 -6.29 -17.35
N SER A 2 24.55 -6.35 -16.76
CA SER A 2 23.62 -5.21 -16.82
C SER A 2 24.26 -4.07 -16.03
N GLU A 3 24.35 -2.90 -16.64
CA GLU A 3 24.73 -1.71 -15.89
C GLU A 3 23.82 -1.53 -14.69
N SER A 4 24.40 -1.22 -13.53
CA SER A 4 23.62 -0.89 -12.35
C SER A 4 22.81 0.37 -12.64
N GLN A 5 21.50 0.31 -12.44
CA GLN A 5 20.60 1.42 -12.71
C GLN A 5 20.41 2.24 -11.45
N VAL A 6 20.33 3.55 -11.60
CA VAL A 6 20.01 4.49 -10.51
C VAL A 6 18.72 5.20 -10.87
N PHE A 7 17.76 5.18 -9.95
CA PHE A 7 16.51 5.91 -10.07
C PHE A 7 16.37 6.87 -8.89
N VAL A 8 16.03 8.10 -9.19
CA VAL A 8 15.69 9.13 -8.20
C VAL A 8 14.28 9.58 -8.49
N VAL A 9 13.37 9.38 -7.54
CA VAL A 9 11.95 9.73 -7.67
C VAL A 9 11.67 10.84 -6.66
N GLN A 10 11.41 12.04 -7.17
CA GLN A 10 11.13 13.22 -6.34
C GLN A 10 9.71 13.15 -5.73
N PRO A 11 9.40 13.95 -4.70
CA PRO A 11 8.01 14.12 -4.25
C PRO A 11 7.10 14.45 -5.44
N ASP A 12 5.91 13.89 -5.42
CA ASP A 12 4.89 14.04 -6.48
C ASP A 12 5.25 13.44 -7.86
N GLU A 13 6.38 12.77 -7.97
CA GLU A 13 6.70 11.91 -9.11
C GLU A 13 6.24 10.48 -8.83
N GLY A 14 6.01 9.71 -9.87
CA GLY A 14 5.48 8.36 -9.76
C GLY A 14 3.98 8.30 -10.08
N GLU A 15 3.42 7.12 -9.96
CA GLU A 15 1.99 6.92 -10.14
C GLU A 15 1.28 7.05 -8.79
N SER A 16 0.16 7.75 -8.78
CA SER A 16 -0.62 7.95 -7.57
C SER A 16 -2.10 7.68 -7.81
N TYR A 17 -2.74 7.05 -6.81
CA TYR A 17 -4.12 6.59 -6.91
C TYR A 17 -4.88 6.87 -5.62
N TRP A 18 -6.00 7.57 -5.73
CA TRP A 18 -6.99 7.63 -4.65
C TRP A 18 -7.52 6.23 -4.35
N GLN A 19 -7.58 5.89 -3.09
CA GLN A 19 -8.03 4.59 -2.64
C GLN A 19 -9.52 4.62 -2.27
N PRO A 20 -10.29 3.57 -2.63
CA PRO A 20 -11.70 3.48 -2.24
C PRO A 20 -11.84 3.22 -0.73
N VAL A 21 -13.09 3.23 -0.26
CA VAL A 21 -13.41 2.75 1.09
C VAL A 21 -12.81 1.34 1.32
N PRO A 22 -12.28 1.01 2.49
CA PRO A 22 -12.28 1.80 3.74
C PRO A 22 -11.02 2.62 3.99
N ALA A 23 -10.05 2.65 3.08
CA ALA A 23 -8.79 3.39 3.28
C ALA A 23 -8.96 4.90 3.09
N ASN A 24 -9.78 5.32 2.11
CA ASN A 24 -10.14 6.72 1.83
C ASN A 24 -8.97 7.71 1.69
N GLY A 25 -7.78 7.23 1.49
CA GLY A 25 -6.57 8.00 1.30
C GLY A 25 -6.04 7.79 -0.11
N TYR A 26 -4.72 7.71 -0.25
CA TYR A 26 -4.11 7.44 -1.54
C TYR A 26 -2.86 6.55 -1.40
N ALA A 27 -2.47 5.93 -2.50
CA ALA A 27 -1.22 5.21 -2.61
C ALA A 27 -0.39 5.80 -3.75
N GLU A 28 0.91 5.90 -3.54
CA GLU A 28 1.90 6.28 -4.55
C GLU A 28 2.82 5.09 -4.81
N VAL A 29 3.05 4.80 -6.09
CA VAL A 29 4.06 3.84 -6.54
C VAL A 29 5.30 4.62 -6.94
N ARG A 30 6.37 4.46 -6.20
CA ARG A 30 7.63 5.19 -6.41
C ARG A 30 8.58 4.40 -7.29
N ILE A 31 8.85 3.16 -6.90
CA ILE A 31 9.74 2.25 -7.62
C ILE A 31 9.01 0.93 -7.80
N SER A 32 8.90 0.47 -9.04
CA SER A 32 8.34 -0.84 -9.35
C SER A 32 8.93 -1.38 -10.66
N HIS A 33 8.82 -2.68 -10.86
CA HIS A 33 9.23 -3.33 -12.09
C HIS A 33 8.55 -2.73 -13.33
N ARG A 34 7.28 -2.38 -13.22
CA ARG A 34 6.50 -1.82 -14.32
C ARG A 34 7.04 -0.47 -14.81
N LYS A 35 7.52 0.38 -13.89
CA LYS A 35 8.08 1.70 -14.20
C LYS A 35 9.59 1.68 -14.41
N HIS A 36 10.28 0.76 -13.75
CA HIS A 36 11.73 0.70 -13.72
C HIS A 36 12.16 -0.70 -14.15
N PRO A 37 12.14 -1.02 -15.46
CA PRO A 37 12.52 -2.32 -15.97
C PRO A 37 13.92 -2.71 -15.48
N GLY A 38 14.05 -3.86 -14.86
CA GLY A 38 15.28 -4.31 -14.19
C GLY A 38 15.21 -4.30 -12.67
N VAL A 39 14.31 -3.52 -12.04
CA VAL A 39 14.00 -3.63 -10.62
C VAL A 39 13.02 -4.79 -10.44
N ARG A 40 13.50 -5.92 -9.93
CA ARG A 40 12.68 -7.12 -9.73
C ARG A 40 12.60 -7.60 -8.30
N SER A 41 13.56 -7.18 -7.48
CA SER A 41 13.67 -7.63 -6.09
C SER A 41 12.66 -6.99 -5.15
N PHE A 42 12.10 -5.83 -5.49
CA PHE A 42 11.09 -5.15 -4.67
C PHE A 42 10.23 -4.20 -5.50
N ALA A 43 9.11 -3.79 -4.92
CA ALA A 43 8.36 -2.59 -5.28
C ALA A 43 8.16 -1.74 -4.03
N SER A 44 8.15 -0.42 -4.16
CA SER A 44 8.04 0.48 -3.00
C SER A 44 7.29 1.76 -3.34
N GLY A 45 6.64 2.34 -2.33
CA GLY A 45 5.91 3.58 -2.45
C GLY A 45 5.44 4.13 -1.12
N ILE A 46 4.50 5.04 -1.20
CA ILE A 46 3.86 5.70 -0.06
C ILE A 46 2.39 5.30 -0.02
N GLN A 47 1.87 5.06 1.17
CA GLN A 47 0.43 4.94 1.38
C GLN A 47 -0.03 5.86 2.49
N VAL A 48 -1.17 6.48 2.28
CA VAL A 48 -1.82 7.40 3.21
C VAL A 48 -3.21 6.86 3.52
N ILE A 49 -3.47 6.65 4.81
CA ILE A 49 -4.77 6.25 5.32
C ILE A 49 -5.44 7.48 5.89
N ALA A 50 -6.63 7.82 5.38
CA ALA A 50 -7.39 8.98 5.85
C ALA A 50 -7.77 8.88 7.33
N PRO A 51 -8.11 9.99 8.00
CA PRO A 51 -8.59 9.97 9.38
C PRO A 51 -9.77 9.00 9.57
N GLY A 52 -9.77 8.24 10.68
CA GLY A 52 -10.81 7.27 11.04
C GLY A 52 -10.95 6.07 10.08
N SER A 53 -10.02 5.92 9.13
CA SER A 53 -10.05 4.92 8.07
C SER A 53 -9.05 3.79 8.31
N TYR A 54 -9.08 2.76 7.48
CA TYR A 54 -8.20 1.61 7.66
C TYR A 54 -7.93 0.85 6.34
N ILE A 55 -6.79 0.20 6.26
CA ILE A 55 -6.55 -0.87 5.29
C ILE A 55 -7.14 -2.14 5.87
N ARG A 56 -8.07 -2.76 5.16
CA ARG A 56 -8.75 -3.98 5.63
C ARG A 56 -7.78 -5.14 5.81
N GLU A 57 -8.18 -6.14 6.58
CA GLU A 57 -7.40 -7.36 6.79
C GLU A 57 -7.20 -8.12 5.49
N HIS A 58 -5.95 -8.51 5.22
CA HIS A 58 -5.52 -9.20 4.01
C HIS A 58 -4.25 -10.03 4.27
N VAL A 59 -3.82 -10.77 3.27
CA VAL A 59 -2.57 -11.52 3.24
C VAL A 59 -1.85 -11.29 1.92
N HIS A 60 -0.54 -11.42 1.95
CA HIS A 60 0.29 -11.57 0.75
C HIS A 60 0.81 -13.02 0.73
N PRO A 61 0.30 -13.89 -0.17
CA PRO A 61 0.58 -15.34 -0.09
C PRO A 61 2.04 -15.72 -0.22
N ALA A 62 2.80 -14.96 -0.99
CA ALA A 62 4.19 -15.27 -1.33
C ALA A 62 5.17 -14.09 -1.14
N GLN A 63 4.66 -12.93 -0.77
CA GLN A 63 5.47 -11.73 -0.59
C GLN A 63 5.61 -11.37 0.88
N GLU A 64 6.74 -10.78 1.19
CA GLU A 64 7.01 -10.13 2.46
C GLU A 64 6.76 -8.63 2.31
N GLU A 65 6.30 -7.98 3.35
CA GLU A 65 6.07 -6.54 3.36
C GLU A 65 6.85 -5.86 4.49
N LEU A 66 7.62 -4.84 4.12
CA LEU A 66 8.26 -3.94 5.07
C LEU A 66 7.58 -2.58 5.01
N LEU A 67 7.12 -2.08 6.16
CA LEU A 67 6.50 -0.78 6.28
C LEU A 67 7.28 0.11 7.27
N PHE A 68 7.35 1.39 6.95
CA PHE A 68 7.87 2.41 7.85
C PHE A 68 6.86 3.55 7.97
N PHE A 69 6.30 3.69 9.16
CA PHE A 69 5.33 4.74 9.48
C PHE A 69 6.08 6.02 9.84
N PHE A 70 5.90 7.08 9.08
CA PHE A 70 6.65 8.32 9.27
C PHE A 70 5.81 9.50 9.74
N GLU A 71 4.46 9.37 9.73
CA GLU A 71 3.54 10.41 10.20
C GLU A 71 2.24 9.79 10.72
N GLY A 72 1.67 10.40 11.75
CA GLY A 72 0.40 9.97 12.33
C GLY A 72 0.53 8.93 13.43
N ARG A 73 -0.62 8.37 13.82
CA ARG A 73 -0.75 7.31 14.82
C ARG A 73 -1.85 6.33 14.43
N GLY A 74 -1.70 5.10 14.84
CA GLY A 74 -2.66 4.06 14.50
C GLY A 74 -2.40 2.75 15.21
N GLU A 75 -2.92 1.68 14.64
CA GLU A 75 -2.76 0.33 15.13
C GLU A 75 -2.52 -0.64 13.96
N ALA A 76 -1.55 -1.54 14.10
CA ALA A 76 -1.41 -2.71 13.26
C ALA A 76 -2.05 -3.90 13.99
N VAL A 77 -2.90 -4.66 13.30
CA VAL A 77 -3.40 -5.95 13.78
C VAL A 77 -2.79 -7.03 12.91
N ILE A 78 -1.95 -7.88 13.50
CA ILE A 78 -1.23 -8.95 12.78
C ILE A 78 -1.55 -10.27 13.48
N ASP A 79 -2.14 -11.21 12.74
CA ASP A 79 -2.62 -12.49 13.23
C ASP A 79 -3.47 -12.36 14.52
N GLY A 80 -4.33 -11.34 14.55
CA GLY A 80 -5.22 -11.05 15.67
C GLY A 80 -4.56 -10.34 16.86
N ARG A 81 -3.27 -9.98 16.78
CA ARG A 81 -2.58 -9.20 17.83
C ARG A 81 -2.42 -7.75 17.41
N SER A 82 -2.71 -6.86 18.34
CA SER A 82 -2.61 -5.41 18.14
C SER A 82 -1.27 -4.86 18.55
N TYR A 83 -0.74 -3.94 17.74
CA TYR A 83 0.52 -3.23 17.95
C TYR A 83 0.30 -1.74 17.68
N PRO A 84 0.69 -0.84 18.61
CA PRO A 84 0.54 0.59 18.39
C PRO A 84 1.50 1.08 17.30
N LEU A 85 0.98 1.97 16.44
CA LEU A 85 1.73 2.64 15.39
C LEU A 85 1.89 4.13 15.72
N ARG A 86 3.10 4.64 15.50
CA ARG A 86 3.45 6.05 15.58
C ARG A 86 4.58 6.37 14.59
N ALA A 87 4.84 7.64 14.36
CA ALA A 87 5.99 8.04 13.57
C ALA A 87 7.28 7.40 14.09
N GLY A 88 8.06 6.79 13.20
CA GLY A 88 9.28 6.03 13.50
C GLY A 88 9.07 4.52 13.68
N THR A 89 7.82 4.01 13.65
CA THR A 89 7.55 2.57 13.75
C THR A 89 7.89 1.86 12.43
N SER A 90 8.65 0.76 12.52
CA SER A 90 8.84 -0.20 11.41
C SER A 90 8.04 -1.46 11.69
N VAL A 91 7.39 -2.00 10.66
CA VAL A 91 6.65 -3.26 10.71
C VAL A 91 7.15 -4.15 9.57
N TYR A 92 7.52 -5.38 9.91
CA TYR A 92 7.78 -6.43 8.93
C TYR A 92 6.69 -7.49 9.03
N VAL A 93 6.12 -7.82 7.88
CA VAL A 93 5.09 -8.85 7.75
C VAL A 93 5.61 -9.91 6.79
N GLY A 94 5.81 -11.11 7.28
CA GLY A 94 6.20 -12.26 6.47
C GLY A 94 5.05 -12.75 5.58
N ALA A 95 5.38 -13.51 4.56
CA ALA A 95 4.40 -14.09 3.66
C ALA A 95 3.33 -14.92 4.42
N GLY A 96 2.08 -14.80 4.02
CA GLY A 96 0.96 -15.55 4.60
C GLY A 96 0.42 -15.03 5.92
N HIS A 97 1.05 -14.04 6.56
CA HIS A 97 0.54 -13.44 7.80
C HIS A 97 -0.62 -12.47 7.52
N ARG A 98 -1.71 -12.62 8.26
CA ARG A 98 -2.87 -11.73 8.19
C ARG A 98 -2.54 -10.40 8.83
N HIS A 99 -2.84 -9.31 8.15
CA HIS A 99 -2.57 -7.98 8.70
C HIS A 99 -3.59 -6.93 8.26
N LYS A 100 -3.74 -5.92 9.11
CA LYS A 100 -4.63 -4.78 8.96
C LYS A 100 -3.96 -3.56 9.59
N PHE A 101 -4.15 -2.40 8.99
CA PHE A 101 -3.65 -1.13 9.55
C PHE A 101 -4.80 -0.15 9.74
N VAL A 102 -4.93 0.39 10.94
CA VAL A 102 -6.02 1.30 11.31
C VAL A 102 -5.44 2.67 11.66
N ASN A 103 -5.96 3.71 11.05
CA ASN A 103 -5.71 5.08 11.50
C ASN A 103 -6.69 5.40 12.63
N THR A 104 -6.17 5.53 13.84
CA THR A 104 -6.97 5.80 15.05
C THR A 104 -7.16 7.29 15.32
N SER A 105 -6.64 8.16 14.46
CA SER A 105 -6.87 9.61 14.54
C SER A 105 -8.11 10.01 13.73
N GLU A 106 -8.98 10.80 14.31
CA GLU A 106 -10.14 11.37 13.63
C GLU A 106 -9.80 12.61 12.79
N THR A 107 -8.59 13.16 12.92
CA THR A 107 -8.24 14.45 12.31
C THR A 107 -6.97 14.43 11.48
N ALA A 108 -6.08 13.47 11.70
CA ALA A 108 -4.78 13.40 11.03
C ALA A 108 -4.63 12.09 10.24
N ALA A 109 -4.01 12.17 9.08
CA ALA A 109 -3.68 10.99 8.28
C ALA A 109 -2.59 10.14 8.95
N LEU A 110 -2.62 8.83 8.69
CA LEU A 110 -1.54 7.90 8.98
C LEU A 110 -0.77 7.65 7.67
N LYS A 111 0.54 7.89 7.68
CA LYS A 111 1.38 7.78 6.48
C LYS A 111 2.50 6.79 6.67
N MET A 112 2.75 6.00 5.66
CA MET A 112 3.80 4.98 5.65
C MET A 112 4.46 4.85 4.29
N CYS A 113 5.72 4.47 4.31
CA CYS A 113 6.40 3.86 3.17
C CYS A 113 6.14 2.36 3.23
N TRP A 114 5.75 1.77 2.11
CA TRP A 114 5.60 0.32 1.94
C TRP A 114 6.67 -0.20 0.99
N THR A 115 7.13 -1.43 1.24
CA THR A 115 8.04 -2.15 0.34
C THR A 115 7.62 -3.61 0.29
N MET A 116 7.29 -4.07 -0.90
CA MET A 116 6.90 -5.45 -1.19
C MET A 116 8.08 -6.24 -1.74
N ILE A 117 8.34 -7.42 -1.20
CA ILE A 117 9.48 -8.28 -1.54
C ILE A 117 9.01 -9.74 -1.75
N PRO A 118 9.25 -10.33 -2.93
CA PRO A 118 9.72 -9.66 -4.13
C PRO A 118 8.67 -8.71 -4.69
N GLY A 119 9.12 -7.77 -5.52
CA GLY A 119 8.27 -7.08 -6.46
C GLY A 119 7.89 -8.04 -7.60
N GLY A 120 7.31 -7.55 -8.66
CA GLY A 120 7.02 -8.34 -9.85
C GLY A 120 5.69 -8.01 -10.49
N ASP A 121 5.29 -8.86 -11.42
CA ASP A 121 4.00 -8.72 -12.10
C ASP A 121 2.84 -9.00 -11.11
N ASP A 122 1.68 -8.39 -11.34
CA ASP A 122 0.51 -8.46 -10.47
C ASP A 122 0.80 -8.04 -9.01
N GLY A 123 1.77 -7.15 -8.81
CA GLY A 123 2.19 -6.64 -7.53
C GLY A 123 1.20 -5.66 -6.89
N LEU A 124 1.62 -5.08 -5.77
CA LEU A 124 0.82 -4.09 -5.05
C LEU A 124 0.59 -2.82 -5.87
N ASP A 125 1.54 -2.45 -6.72
CA ASP A 125 1.42 -1.35 -7.68
C ASP A 125 0.28 -1.59 -8.70
N ASP A 126 0.15 -2.81 -9.22
CA ASP A 126 -0.95 -3.18 -10.10
C ASP A 126 -2.29 -3.19 -9.36
N PHE A 127 -2.32 -3.70 -8.14
CA PHE A 127 -3.49 -3.66 -7.28
C PHE A 127 -4.00 -2.23 -7.07
N PHE A 128 -3.14 -1.28 -6.69
CA PHE A 128 -3.54 0.12 -6.48
C PHE A 128 -4.08 0.77 -7.75
N ALA A 129 -3.48 0.48 -8.89
CA ALA A 129 -3.96 1.00 -10.17
C ALA A 129 -5.35 0.47 -10.55
N ARG A 130 -5.64 -0.79 -10.21
CA ARG A 130 -6.93 -1.44 -10.56
C ARG A 130 -8.07 -1.05 -9.63
N ILE A 131 -7.81 -0.85 -8.35
CA ILE A 131 -8.88 -0.50 -7.40
C ILE A 131 -9.07 0.99 -7.23
N GLY A 132 -8.04 1.79 -7.50
CA GLY A 132 -8.00 3.22 -7.26
C GLY A 132 -8.42 4.07 -8.45
N ARG A 133 -8.43 5.37 -8.23
CA ARG A 133 -8.63 6.39 -9.27
C ARG A 133 -7.34 7.19 -9.40
N PRO A 134 -6.86 7.50 -10.64
CA PRO A 134 -5.68 8.32 -10.82
C PRO A 134 -5.75 9.61 -10.01
N ARG A 135 -4.67 9.94 -9.31
CA ARG A 135 -4.52 11.13 -8.47
C ARG A 135 -3.44 12.03 -9.05
N LYS A 136 -3.71 13.33 -9.10
CA LYS A 136 -2.71 14.36 -9.44
C LYS A 136 -2.19 15.03 -8.17
N PRO A 137 -0.92 15.44 -8.14
CA PRO A 137 -0.39 16.22 -7.02
C PRO A 137 -1.25 17.46 -6.73
N GLY A 138 -1.50 17.72 -5.44
CA GLY A 138 -2.22 18.92 -5.01
C GLY A 138 -3.74 18.92 -5.25
N GLU A 139 -4.31 17.90 -5.90
CA GLU A 139 -5.76 17.86 -6.06
C GLU A 139 -6.45 17.52 -4.73
N PRO A 140 -7.66 18.07 -4.48
CA PRO A 140 -8.40 17.76 -3.26
C PRO A 140 -8.85 16.30 -3.23
N ALA A 141 -8.95 15.74 -2.01
CA ALA A 141 -9.49 14.39 -1.84
C ALA A 141 -10.93 14.30 -2.37
N PRO A 142 -11.25 13.26 -3.13
CA PRO A 142 -12.61 13.02 -3.58
C PRO A 142 -13.50 12.60 -2.41
N GLU A 143 -14.82 12.72 -2.61
CA GLU A 143 -15.76 12.04 -1.71
C GLU A 143 -15.44 10.53 -1.65
N PRO A 144 -15.63 9.88 -0.51
CA PRO A 144 -15.44 8.44 -0.38
C PRO A 144 -16.18 7.68 -1.47
N PHE A 145 -15.51 6.74 -2.11
CA PHE A 145 -16.09 5.98 -3.22
C PHE A 145 -15.96 4.47 -2.99
N PRO A 146 -16.90 3.68 -3.53
CA PRO A 146 -16.88 2.23 -3.35
C PRO A 146 -15.73 1.58 -4.11
N ARG A 147 -15.35 0.38 -3.68
CA ARG A 147 -14.45 -0.50 -4.43
C ARG A 147 -15.09 -0.92 -5.76
N PRO A 148 -14.29 -1.23 -6.78
CA PRO A 148 -14.79 -1.77 -8.05
C PRO A 148 -15.69 -2.99 -7.83
N ALA A 149 -16.68 -3.18 -8.70
CA ALA A 149 -17.61 -4.33 -8.61
C ALA A 149 -16.89 -5.69 -8.78
N ASP A 150 -15.80 -5.70 -9.53
CA ASP A 150 -14.96 -6.87 -9.80
C ASP A 150 -13.75 -7.00 -8.86
N VAL A 151 -13.80 -6.33 -7.70
CA VAL A 151 -12.69 -6.31 -6.72
C VAL A 151 -12.22 -7.72 -6.32
N GLU A 152 -13.12 -8.70 -6.23
CA GLU A 152 -12.75 -10.07 -5.90
C GLU A 152 -11.87 -10.72 -6.98
N GLN A 153 -12.13 -10.40 -8.25
CA GLN A 153 -11.32 -10.87 -9.36
C GLN A 153 -9.95 -10.18 -9.38
N ILE A 154 -9.91 -8.89 -9.05
CA ILE A 154 -8.67 -8.12 -8.91
C ILE A 154 -7.81 -8.74 -7.79
N GLU A 155 -8.39 -8.98 -6.62
CA GLU A 155 -7.73 -9.58 -5.47
C GLU A 155 -7.21 -11.00 -5.76
N ALA A 156 -7.95 -11.80 -6.51
CA ALA A 156 -7.52 -13.15 -6.90
C ALA A 156 -6.34 -13.15 -7.89
N ARG A 157 -6.07 -12.03 -8.56
CA ARG A 157 -5.02 -11.88 -9.57
C ARG A 157 -3.83 -11.05 -9.11
N THR A 158 -3.89 -10.48 -7.92
CA THR A 158 -2.84 -9.62 -7.37
C THR A 158 -2.34 -10.16 -6.04
N VAL A 159 -1.29 -9.56 -5.52
CA VAL A 159 -0.70 -9.93 -4.21
C VAL A 159 -1.60 -9.62 -3.02
N PHE A 160 -2.66 -8.85 -3.20
CA PHE A 160 -3.60 -8.49 -2.13
C PHE A 160 -4.74 -9.51 -2.04
N SER A 161 -4.49 -10.61 -1.37
CA SER A 161 -5.45 -11.71 -1.26
C SER A 161 -6.40 -11.56 -0.08
N ARG A 162 -7.62 -12.09 -0.25
CA ARG A 162 -8.51 -12.35 0.88
C ARG A 162 -8.08 -13.61 1.62
N LEU A 163 -8.40 -13.63 2.90
CA LEU A 163 -8.34 -14.83 3.68
C LEU A 163 -9.30 -15.87 3.06
N GLN A 164 -8.76 -16.99 2.67
CA GLN A 164 -9.62 -18.19 2.47
C GLN A 164 -9.96 -18.69 3.88
N VAL A 165 -11.22 -18.57 4.24
CA VAL A 165 -11.79 -19.13 5.47
C VAL A 165 -11.98 -20.62 5.29
#